data_a1f2ab974c2deedc0f56a5448620e3a1
#
_entry.id   a1f2ab974c2deedc0f56a5448620e3a1
#
_cell.length_a   1.000
_cell.length_b   1.000
_cell.length_c   1.000
_cell.angle_alpha   90.00
_cell.angle_beta   90.00
_cell.angle_gamma   90.00
#
_symmetry.space_group_name_H-M   'P 1'
#
loop_
_entity.id
_entity.type
_entity.pdbx_description
1 polymer ?
#
loop_
_entity_poly.entity_id
_entity_poly.type
_entity_poly.pdbx_seq_one_letter_code
_entity_poly.pdbx_strand_id
1 'polypeptide(L)'
;MTSGEAAKAFTPAEPFRMVVEEGKIREFARATASPCAEHLASENPVTPLTFLASHRLWMIDDRHSGWHGIHRDFRYLLHGQEEFTFHGPLPVSGTVLTVRQSIERQYEKRGRRGGTMVFTDLVTRFWTESGNEGPPLVEERSVLISTEPPAAGAPAGTSEPARAPVEAVEAVEVVQVVAAPGELVFDTVQPALTITDFVKYQGASGDFNPIHHDTAFAQSSGKPGPFAVGMLAAAVAANQLTAVAGDVPVHRYRVRWSEIAWPGDALRYQGVRTGATSYRIDVTRPDGRNHLTAWADTTG
;
A
#
# COMPACT_ATOMS: atom_id res chain seq x y z
N MET A 1 6.88 -12.88 37.42
CA MET A 1 5.80 -11.89 37.61
C MET A 1 5.81 -11.01 36.38
N THR A 2 4.97 -11.31 35.43
CA THR A 2 4.83 -10.54 34.18
C THR A 2 3.98 -9.32 34.49
N SER A 3 4.60 -8.15 34.50
CA SER A 3 3.88 -6.87 34.55
C SER A 3 3.02 -6.78 33.29
N GLY A 4 1.73 -6.97 33.45
CA GLY A 4 0.74 -6.69 32.41
C GLY A 4 0.76 -5.18 32.14
N GLU A 5 1.39 -4.81 31.03
CA GLU A 5 1.30 -3.46 30.48
C GLU A 5 -0.16 -3.27 30.08
N ALA A 6 -0.87 -2.40 30.79
CA ALA A 6 -2.25 -2.07 30.45
C ALA A 6 -2.24 -1.52 29.02
N ALA A 7 -2.97 -2.16 28.13
CA ALA A 7 -3.10 -1.72 26.75
C ALA A 7 -3.57 -0.26 26.75
N LYS A 8 -2.77 0.64 26.16
CA LYS A 8 -3.15 2.05 26.02
C LYS A 8 -4.44 2.12 25.22
N ALA A 9 -5.51 2.61 25.82
CA ALA A 9 -6.77 2.80 25.13
C ALA A 9 -6.65 3.98 24.17
N PHE A 10 -6.90 3.75 22.89
CA PHE A 10 -6.96 4.78 21.88
C PHE A 10 -8.42 5.14 21.60
N THR A 11 -8.71 6.44 21.47
CA THR A 11 -10.03 6.89 21.06
C THR A 11 -10.17 6.69 19.56
N PRO A 12 -11.21 5.97 19.08
CA PRO A 12 -11.46 5.89 17.65
C PRO A 12 -11.71 7.28 17.05
N ALA A 13 -11.27 7.49 15.81
CA ALA A 13 -11.52 8.71 15.08
C ALA A 13 -13.02 8.92 14.81
N GLU A 14 -13.42 10.17 14.58
CA GLU A 14 -14.76 10.47 14.09
C GLU A 14 -14.96 9.84 12.70
N PRO A 15 -16.13 9.23 12.43
CA PRO A 15 -16.38 8.67 11.12
C PRO A 15 -16.54 9.80 10.08
N PHE A 16 -16.23 9.50 8.82
CA PHE A 16 -16.44 10.40 7.71
C PHE A 16 -17.07 9.67 6.53
N ARG A 17 -17.62 10.46 5.62
CA ARG A 17 -18.27 9.96 4.40
C ARG A 17 -17.29 9.97 3.24
N MET A 18 -17.19 8.86 2.52
CA MET A 18 -16.40 8.71 1.30
C MET A 18 -17.35 8.37 0.14
N VAL A 19 -17.34 9.18 -0.91
CA VAL A 19 -18.01 8.86 -2.16
C VAL A 19 -17.00 8.27 -3.12
N VAL A 20 -17.28 7.08 -3.63
CA VAL A 20 -16.42 6.42 -4.63
C VAL A 20 -16.71 7.08 -5.98
N GLU A 21 -15.83 7.99 -6.40
CA GLU A 21 -16.01 8.79 -7.61
C GLU A 21 -15.37 8.10 -8.82
N GLU A 22 -16.11 8.08 -9.93
CA GLU A 22 -15.67 7.49 -11.20
C GLU A 22 -14.31 8.01 -11.67
N GLY A 23 -14.17 9.35 -11.66
CA GLY A 23 -12.92 10.00 -12.06
C GLY A 23 -11.73 9.61 -11.19
N LYS A 24 -11.97 9.44 -9.88
CA LYS A 24 -10.96 9.04 -8.92
C LYS A 24 -10.54 7.56 -9.08
N ILE A 25 -11.49 6.66 -9.39
CA ILE A 25 -11.16 5.26 -9.74
C ILE A 25 -10.23 5.24 -10.96
N ARG A 26 -10.59 5.97 -12.03
CA ARG A 26 -9.77 6.01 -13.26
C ARG A 26 -8.40 6.66 -13.04
N GLU A 27 -8.34 7.71 -12.22
CA GLU A 27 -7.07 8.34 -11.84
C GLU A 27 -6.16 7.35 -11.12
N PHE A 28 -6.70 6.66 -10.11
CA PHE A 28 -5.96 5.66 -9.35
C PHE A 28 -5.51 4.48 -10.22
N ALA A 29 -6.39 3.96 -11.08
CA ALA A 29 -6.09 2.89 -12.00
C ALA A 29 -4.96 3.27 -12.98
N ARG A 30 -4.96 4.51 -13.52
CA ARG A 30 -3.88 5.01 -14.38
C ARG A 30 -2.57 5.20 -13.61
N ALA A 31 -2.63 5.75 -12.40
CA ALA A 31 -1.46 5.96 -11.56
C ALA A 31 -0.79 4.65 -11.13
N THR A 32 -1.54 3.55 -11.12
CA THR A 32 -1.09 2.21 -10.73
C THR A 32 -0.98 1.25 -11.93
N ALA A 33 -0.94 1.79 -13.15
CA ALA A 33 -0.80 1.03 -14.39
C ALA A 33 -1.73 -0.21 -14.47
N SER A 34 -3.02 -0.04 -14.09
CA SER A 34 -3.97 -1.13 -14.14
C SER A 34 -4.24 -1.60 -15.57
N PRO A 35 -4.12 -2.89 -15.87
CA PRO A 35 -4.47 -3.46 -17.16
C PRO A 35 -5.98 -3.78 -17.27
N CYS A 36 -6.75 -3.68 -16.19
CA CYS A 36 -8.15 -4.10 -16.15
C CYS A 36 -9.08 -3.06 -16.78
N ALA A 37 -9.85 -3.47 -17.78
CA ALA A 37 -10.82 -2.62 -18.46
C ALA A 37 -11.93 -2.14 -17.52
N GLU A 38 -12.30 -2.96 -16.54
CA GLU A 38 -13.32 -2.68 -15.52
C GLU A 38 -12.99 -1.45 -14.68
N HIS A 39 -11.69 -1.13 -14.50
CA HIS A 39 -11.25 0.06 -13.79
C HIS A 39 -11.23 1.32 -14.66
N LEU A 40 -11.08 1.17 -15.98
CA LEU A 40 -10.77 2.28 -16.89
C LEU A 40 -11.87 2.59 -17.90
N ALA A 41 -12.44 1.55 -18.54
CA ALA A 41 -13.32 1.69 -19.69
C ALA A 41 -14.81 1.44 -19.37
N SER A 42 -15.13 0.84 -18.22
CA SER A 42 -16.52 0.59 -17.80
C SER A 42 -17.28 1.91 -17.58
N GLU A 43 -18.58 1.94 -17.92
CA GLU A 43 -19.49 3.04 -17.55
C GLU A 43 -19.72 3.14 -16.03
N ASN A 44 -19.58 2.01 -15.33
CA ASN A 44 -19.64 1.93 -13.87
C ASN A 44 -18.39 1.22 -13.35
N PRO A 45 -17.23 1.89 -13.29
CA PRO A 45 -15.98 1.25 -12.95
C PRO A 45 -15.98 0.72 -11.52
N VAL A 46 -15.43 -0.49 -11.36
CA VAL A 46 -15.14 -1.06 -10.05
C VAL A 46 -13.81 -0.53 -9.52
N THR A 47 -13.67 -0.46 -8.21
CA THR A 47 -12.42 -0.01 -7.59
C THR A 47 -11.31 -1.06 -7.73
N PRO A 48 -10.06 -0.66 -8.03
CA PRO A 48 -8.90 -1.53 -7.82
C PRO A 48 -8.81 -1.99 -6.36
N LEU A 49 -8.22 -3.18 -6.11
CA LEU A 49 -8.15 -3.80 -4.77
C LEU A 49 -7.60 -2.86 -3.68
N THR A 50 -6.65 -2.02 -4.01
CA THR A 50 -6.00 -1.10 -3.04
C THR A 50 -6.54 0.33 -3.10
N PHE A 51 -7.61 0.58 -3.87
CA PHE A 51 -8.17 1.93 -4.05
C PHE A 51 -8.58 2.57 -2.72
N LEU A 52 -9.09 1.80 -1.78
CA LEU A 52 -9.58 2.32 -0.51
C LEU A 52 -8.48 2.94 0.37
N ALA A 53 -7.19 2.69 0.11
CA ALA A 53 -6.08 3.43 0.71
C ALA A 53 -6.12 4.94 0.40
N SER A 54 -6.90 5.35 -0.61
CA SER A 54 -7.13 6.76 -0.94
C SER A 54 -8.14 7.48 -0.02
N HIS A 55 -8.75 6.78 0.93
CA HIS A 55 -9.78 7.30 1.84
C HIS A 55 -9.41 8.64 2.53
N ARG A 56 -8.11 8.88 2.72
CA ARG A 56 -7.60 10.12 3.33
C ARG A 56 -7.92 11.39 2.54
N LEU A 57 -8.24 11.27 1.24
CA LEU A 57 -8.69 12.39 0.41
C LEU A 57 -10.07 12.94 0.82
N TRP A 58 -10.87 12.15 1.54
CA TRP A 58 -12.19 12.54 2.05
C TRP A 58 -12.18 12.97 3.52
N MET A 59 -11.03 12.90 4.20
CA MET A 59 -10.88 13.44 5.55
C MET A 59 -10.91 14.97 5.49
N ILE A 60 -11.83 15.59 6.22
CA ILE A 60 -11.98 17.05 6.25
C ILE A 60 -10.94 17.68 7.19
N ASP A 61 -10.66 17.00 8.30
CA ASP A 61 -9.69 17.44 9.30
C ASP A 61 -9.10 16.26 10.10
N ASP A 62 -8.19 16.57 11.02
CA ASP A 62 -7.45 15.57 11.80
C ASP A 62 -8.33 14.72 12.73
N ARG A 63 -9.55 15.14 13.08
CA ARG A 63 -10.47 14.35 13.94
C ARG A 63 -10.89 13.03 13.27
N HIS A 64 -10.84 12.98 11.95
CA HIS A 64 -11.12 11.76 11.17
C HIS A 64 -9.94 10.80 11.09
N SER A 65 -8.76 11.23 11.54
CA SER A 65 -7.55 10.40 11.57
C SER A 65 -7.46 9.61 12.87
N GLY A 66 -7.14 8.33 12.79
CA GLY A 66 -6.80 7.52 13.96
C GLY A 66 -5.58 8.05 14.74
N TRP A 67 -4.83 8.97 14.13
CA TRP A 67 -3.70 9.67 14.76
C TRP A 67 -4.09 10.99 15.45
N HIS A 68 -5.36 11.33 15.50
CA HIS A 68 -5.82 12.57 16.10
C HIS A 68 -5.19 12.78 17.49
N GLY A 69 -4.57 13.95 17.70
CA GLY A 69 -3.87 14.29 18.93
C GLY A 69 -2.56 13.54 19.18
N ILE A 70 -2.08 12.72 18.24
CA ILE A 70 -0.83 11.98 18.35
C ILE A 70 0.18 12.58 17.37
N HIS A 71 1.26 13.17 17.91
CA HIS A 71 2.35 13.67 17.06
C HIS A 71 3.10 12.53 16.40
N ARG A 72 3.38 12.68 15.10
CA ARG A 72 4.21 11.76 14.31
C ARG A 72 5.17 12.54 13.42
N ASP A 73 6.39 12.07 13.34
CA ASP A 73 7.38 12.63 12.43
C ASP A 73 7.45 11.74 11.17
N PHE A 74 6.92 12.24 10.06
CA PHE A 74 6.87 11.53 8.80
C PHE A 74 8.26 11.18 8.24
N ARG A 75 9.33 11.84 8.69
CA ARG A 75 10.71 11.52 8.29
C ARG A 75 11.13 10.13 8.76
N TYR A 76 10.57 9.68 9.89
CA TYR A 76 10.95 8.43 10.58
C TYR A 76 9.78 7.46 10.70
N LEU A 77 8.73 7.66 9.91
CA LEU A 77 7.59 6.77 9.82
C LEU A 77 7.73 5.89 8.58
N LEU A 78 7.78 4.57 8.78
CA LEU A 78 7.87 3.57 7.74
C LEU A 78 6.57 2.76 7.66
N HIS A 79 6.19 2.37 6.45
CA HIS A 79 5.10 1.46 6.22
C HIS A 79 5.65 0.03 6.21
N GLY A 80 5.33 -0.78 7.22
CA GLY A 80 5.86 -2.14 7.38
C GLY A 80 5.00 -3.21 6.72
N GLN A 81 3.67 -3.07 6.84
CA GLN A 81 2.70 -4.01 6.27
C GLN A 81 1.38 -3.29 5.97
N GLU A 82 0.70 -3.75 4.93
CA GLU A 82 -0.68 -3.40 4.63
C GLU A 82 -1.49 -4.67 4.39
N GLU A 83 -2.76 -4.66 4.81
CA GLU A 83 -3.67 -5.77 4.60
C GLU A 83 -5.08 -5.25 4.35
N PHE A 84 -5.70 -5.74 3.28
CA PHE A 84 -7.12 -5.54 2.99
C PHE A 84 -7.85 -6.85 3.16
N THR A 85 -8.94 -6.84 3.93
CA THR A 85 -9.88 -7.95 4.05
C THR A 85 -11.23 -7.50 3.49
N PHE A 86 -11.71 -8.20 2.48
CA PHE A 86 -12.96 -7.90 1.79
C PHE A 86 -14.04 -8.86 2.29
N HIS A 87 -15.08 -8.32 2.89
CA HIS A 87 -16.23 -9.07 3.41
C HIS A 87 -17.42 -9.05 2.44
N GLY A 88 -17.30 -8.30 1.35
CA GLY A 88 -18.28 -8.18 0.28
C GLY A 88 -17.63 -7.77 -1.04
N PRO A 89 -18.44 -7.45 -2.06
CA PRO A 89 -17.92 -7.03 -3.35
C PRO A 89 -17.16 -5.71 -3.26
N LEU A 90 -16.21 -5.52 -4.18
CA LEU A 90 -15.50 -4.24 -4.32
C LEU A 90 -16.50 -3.11 -4.63
N PRO A 91 -16.33 -1.92 -4.03
CA PRO A 91 -17.18 -0.79 -4.34
C PRO A 91 -17.09 -0.39 -5.82
N VAL A 92 -18.21 0.03 -6.37
CA VAL A 92 -18.29 0.61 -7.73
C VAL A 92 -18.47 2.12 -7.64
N SER A 93 -18.31 2.80 -8.77
CA SER A 93 -18.62 4.23 -8.89
C SER A 93 -19.98 4.57 -8.32
N GLY A 94 -20.09 5.68 -7.59
CA GLY A 94 -21.32 6.12 -6.90
C GLY A 94 -21.54 5.47 -5.53
N THR A 95 -20.82 4.43 -5.15
CA THR A 95 -20.94 3.84 -3.81
C THR A 95 -20.59 4.89 -2.75
N VAL A 96 -21.42 4.96 -1.73
CA VAL A 96 -21.19 5.82 -0.55
C VAL A 96 -20.77 4.94 0.63
N LEU A 97 -19.65 5.29 1.23
CA LEU A 97 -19.09 4.57 2.36
C LEU A 97 -19.03 5.48 3.59
N THR A 98 -19.32 4.91 4.74
CA THR A 98 -18.92 5.46 6.05
C THR A 98 -17.58 4.85 6.42
N VAL A 99 -16.61 5.69 6.75
CA VAL A 99 -15.22 5.29 7.03
C VAL A 99 -14.84 5.71 8.44
N ARG A 100 -14.16 4.83 9.18
CA ARG A 100 -13.61 5.14 10.51
C ARG A 100 -12.24 4.52 10.68
N GLN A 101 -11.31 5.30 11.22
CA GLN A 101 -9.99 4.81 11.63
C GLN A 101 -9.90 4.61 13.14
N SER A 102 -9.08 3.66 13.55
CA SER A 102 -8.72 3.45 14.95
C SER A 102 -7.31 2.86 15.06
N ILE A 103 -6.55 3.27 16.07
CA ILE A 103 -5.36 2.54 16.48
C ILE A 103 -5.83 1.40 17.37
N GLU A 104 -5.57 0.16 16.97
CA GLU A 104 -5.94 -1.00 17.76
C GLU A 104 -4.83 -1.47 18.69
N ARG A 105 -3.59 -1.29 18.27
CA ARG A 105 -2.45 -1.72 19.05
C ARG A 105 -1.23 -0.83 18.79
N GLN A 106 -0.45 -0.59 19.83
CA GLN A 106 0.88 0.00 19.75
C GLN A 106 1.82 -0.81 20.63
N TYR A 107 3.00 -1.14 20.10
CA TYR A 107 4.00 -1.92 20.85
C TYR A 107 5.41 -1.60 20.37
N GLU A 108 6.38 -1.81 21.26
CA GLU A 108 7.79 -1.51 21.00
C GLU A 108 8.58 -2.77 20.68
N LYS A 109 9.58 -2.62 19.81
CA LYS A 109 10.62 -3.62 19.57
C LYS A 109 11.97 -2.96 19.49
N ARG A 110 13.00 -3.63 19.98
CA ARG A 110 14.38 -3.21 19.83
C ARG A 110 14.86 -3.48 18.40
N GLY A 111 15.38 -2.45 17.72
CA GLY A 111 15.96 -2.60 16.39
C GLY A 111 17.25 -3.40 16.41
N ARG A 112 17.55 -4.13 15.32
CA ARG A 112 18.82 -4.90 15.18
C ARG A 112 20.06 -4.01 15.23
N ARG A 113 19.96 -2.74 14.84
CA ARG A 113 21.03 -1.73 14.85
C ARG A 113 21.01 -0.86 16.11
N GLY A 114 20.25 -1.26 17.14
CA GLY A 114 19.96 -0.44 18.32
C GLY A 114 18.74 0.46 18.09
N GLY A 115 18.39 1.26 19.13
CA GLY A 115 17.20 2.12 19.12
C GLY A 115 15.90 1.36 19.33
N THR A 116 14.85 2.12 19.60
CA THR A 116 13.48 1.63 19.79
C THR A 116 12.67 1.86 18.52
N MET A 117 11.92 0.86 18.10
CA MET A 117 10.92 0.96 17.03
C MET A 117 9.53 0.82 17.65
N VAL A 118 8.66 1.78 17.38
CA VAL A 118 7.26 1.72 17.80
C VAL A 118 6.41 1.28 16.63
N PHE A 119 5.76 0.13 16.80
CA PHE A 119 4.83 -0.43 15.83
C PHE A 119 3.41 0.01 16.20
N THR A 120 2.67 0.49 15.22
CA THR A 120 1.28 0.91 15.38
C THR A 120 0.41 0.21 14.36
N ASP A 121 -0.58 -0.55 14.85
CA ASP A 121 -1.62 -1.16 14.02
C ASP A 121 -2.75 -0.14 13.90
N LEU A 122 -2.85 0.50 12.74
CA LEU A 122 -3.91 1.42 12.36
C LEU A 122 -4.91 0.66 11.52
N VAL A 123 -6.18 0.67 11.90
CA VAL A 123 -7.24 -0.03 11.20
C VAL A 123 -8.26 0.96 10.69
N THR A 124 -8.56 0.87 9.40
CA THR A 124 -9.61 1.64 8.72
C THR A 124 -10.73 0.68 8.31
N ARG A 125 -11.94 0.96 8.73
CA ARG A 125 -13.13 0.16 8.38
C ARG A 125 -14.05 0.96 7.50
N PHE A 126 -14.60 0.27 6.51
CA PHE A 126 -15.48 0.84 5.50
C PHE A 126 -16.83 0.12 5.55
N TRP A 127 -17.91 0.87 5.75
CA TRP A 127 -19.27 0.35 5.72
C TRP A 127 -20.03 1.00 4.58
N THR A 128 -21.00 0.30 3.99
CA THR A 128 -22.01 0.94 3.14
C THR A 128 -22.89 1.87 3.98
N GLU A 129 -23.47 2.89 3.38
CA GLU A 129 -24.19 3.99 4.07
C GLU A 129 -25.27 3.52 5.07
N SER A 130 -25.82 2.33 4.87
CA SER A 130 -26.90 1.76 5.69
C SER A 130 -26.45 0.95 6.91
N GLY A 131 -25.13 0.82 7.20
CA GLY A 131 -24.73 -0.14 8.21
C GLY A 131 -23.37 0.09 8.90
N ASN A 132 -23.24 1.17 9.68
CA ASN A 132 -22.02 1.36 10.50
C ASN A 132 -22.04 0.59 11.84
N GLU A 133 -23.03 -0.27 12.10
CA GLU A 133 -23.19 -1.08 13.31
C GLU A 133 -22.96 -2.59 13.06
N GLY A 134 -22.77 -3.00 11.80
CA GLY A 134 -22.52 -4.39 11.40
C GLY A 134 -21.05 -4.63 11.03
N PRO A 135 -20.75 -5.82 10.46
CA PRO A 135 -19.42 -6.09 9.91
C PRO A 135 -19.11 -5.10 8.77
N PRO A 136 -17.86 -4.62 8.66
CA PRO A 136 -17.49 -3.72 7.60
C PRO A 136 -17.52 -4.44 6.23
N LEU A 137 -17.72 -3.68 5.16
CA LEU A 137 -17.56 -4.17 3.80
C LEU A 137 -16.10 -4.50 3.51
N VAL A 138 -15.19 -3.64 3.99
CA VAL A 138 -13.74 -3.81 3.89
C VAL A 138 -13.08 -3.37 5.19
N GLU A 139 -12.06 -4.10 5.63
CA GLU A 139 -11.11 -3.69 6.66
C GLU A 139 -9.73 -3.53 6.04
N GLU A 140 -9.11 -2.37 6.25
CA GLU A 140 -7.72 -2.06 5.91
C GLU A 140 -6.91 -1.97 7.19
N ARG A 141 -5.80 -2.70 7.26
CA ARG A 141 -4.90 -2.72 8.41
C ARG A 141 -3.49 -2.35 7.99
N SER A 142 -3.04 -1.19 8.44
CA SER A 142 -1.68 -0.71 8.23
C SER A 142 -0.83 -0.96 9.48
N VAL A 143 0.33 -1.57 9.32
CA VAL A 143 1.36 -1.64 10.36
C VAL A 143 2.41 -0.57 10.07
N LEU A 144 2.36 0.50 10.83
CA LEU A 144 3.28 1.63 10.71
C LEU A 144 4.38 1.52 11.77
N ILE A 145 5.60 1.86 11.40
CA ILE A 145 6.80 1.73 12.24
C ILE A 145 7.43 3.10 12.40
N SER A 146 7.33 3.66 13.60
CA SER A 146 8.08 4.86 13.96
C SER A 146 9.47 4.46 14.48
N THR A 147 10.51 5.09 13.95
CA THR A 147 11.89 4.89 14.40
C THR A 147 12.40 6.16 15.05
N GLU A 148 13.41 6.03 15.93
CA GLU A 148 14.12 7.17 16.46
C GLU A 148 14.95 7.87 15.37
N PRO A 149 15.14 9.20 15.46
CA PRO A 149 16.11 9.89 14.63
C PRO A 149 17.50 9.25 14.78
N PRO A 150 18.30 9.15 13.70
CA PRO A 150 19.68 8.68 13.84
C PRO A 150 20.45 9.57 14.81
N ALA A 151 21.33 8.97 15.60
CA ALA A 151 22.19 9.73 16.52
C ALA A 151 22.96 10.82 15.77
N ALA A 152 23.10 12.00 16.37
CA ALA A 152 23.83 13.12 15.78
C ALA A 152 25.26 12.66 15.39
N GLY A 153 25.63 12.81 14.12
CA GLY A 153 26.93 12.36 13.57
C GLY A 153 26.96 10.95 13.04
N ALA A 154 25.84 10.20 13.04
CA ALA A 154 25.78 8.94 12.33
C ALA A 154 25.95 9.19 10.81
N PRO A 155 26.81 8.42 10.10
CA PRO A 155 26.93 8.57 8.65
C PRO A 155 25.56 8.36 8.00
N ALA A 156 25.19 9.26 7.09
CA ALA A 156 24.02 9.06 6.24
C ALA A 156 24.11 7.66 5.65
N GLY A 157 23.06 6.85 5.79
CA GLY A 157 23.06 5.49 5.26
C GLY A 157 23.53 5.52 3.82
N THR A 158 24.45 4.62 3.47
CA THR A 158 25.15 4.59 2.19
C THR A 158 24.16 4.81 1.06
N SER A 159 24.29 5.99 0.45
CA SER A 159 23.54 6.37 -0.74
C SER A 159 23.87 5.38 -1.85
N GLU A 160 22.89 4.62 -2.29
CA GLU A 160 23.06 3.90 -3.56
C GLU A 160 23.17 4.98 -4.66
N PRO A 161 24.21 4.94 -5.50
CA PRO A 161 24.38 5.96 -6.53
C PRO A 161 23.19 5.93 -7.49
N ALA A 162 22.78 7.11 -7.97
CA ALA A 162 21.79 7.22 -9.03
C ALA A 162 22.21 6.31 -10.20
N ARG A 163 21.44 5.25 -10.42
CA ARG A 163 21.68 4.32 -11.52
C ARG A 163 21.27 4.98 -12.83
N ALA A 164 22.06 4.80 -13.88
CA ALA A 164 21.66 5.22 -15.22
C ALA A 164 20.30 4.60 -15.60
N PRO A 165 19.45 5.31 -16.37
CA PRO A 165 18.17 4.78 -16.80
C PRO A 165 18.38 3.46 -17.55
N VAL A 166 17.71 2.40 -17.08
CA VAL A 166 17.63 1.15 -17.82
C VAL A 166 16.59 1.35 -18.92
N GLU A 167 16.90 0.99 -20.16
CA GLU A 167 15.95 1.01 -21.29
C GLU A 167 14.69 0.24 -20.93
N ALA A 168 13.55 0.81 -21.31
CA ALA A 168 12.25 0.21 -21.07
C ALA A 168 12.18 -1.17 -21.73
N VAL A 169 11.96 -2.21 -20.96
CA VAL A 169 11.63 -3.55 -21.46
C VAL A 169 10.13 -3.53 -21.77
N GLU A 170 9.75 -3.99 -22.98
CA GLU A 170 8.35 -4.09 -23.39
C GLU A 170 7.56 -4.92 -22.36
N ALA A 171 6.35 -4.43 -22.02
CA ALA A 171 5.44 -5.13 -21.14
C ALA A 171 5.07 -6.49 -21.74
N VAL A 172 5.29 -7.56 -20.99
CA VAL A 172 4.90 -8.91 -21.42
C VAL A 172 3.39 -9.05 -21.27
N GLU A 173 2.73 -9.59 -22.30
CA GLU A 173 1.29 -9.87 -22.33
C GLU A 173 0.90 -10.81 -21.17
N VAL A 174 -0.09 -10.42 -20.37
CA VAL A 174 -0.61 -11.25 -19.28
C VAL A 174 -1.56 -12.28 -19.85
N VAL A 175 -1.15 -13.54 -19.84
CA VAL A 175 -1.99 -14.67 -20.29
C VAL A 175 -2.74 -15.23 -19.09
N GLN A 176 -4.07 -15.31 -19.15
CA GLN A 176 -4.87 -16.04 -18.17
C GLN A 176 -4.54 -17.53 -18.23
N VAL A 177 -3.87 -18.05 -17.22
CA VAL A 177 -3.52 -19.48 -17.13
C VAL A 177 -4.13 -20.04 -15.85
N VAL A 178 -4.84 -21.16 -15.97
CA VAL A 178 -5.23 -21.98 -14.81
C VAL A 178 -3.99 -22.72 -14.32
N ALA A 179 -3.25 -22.09 -13.44
CA ALA A 179 -1.96 -22.58 -12.96
C ALA A 179 -2.11 -23.55 -11.78
N ALA A 180 -1.28 -24.61 -11.75
CA ALA A 180 -1.17 -25.51 -10.60
C ALA A 180 -0.42 -24.82 -9.43
N PRO A 181 -0.55 -25.32 -8.16
CA PRO A 181 0.24 -24.81 -7.06
C PRO A 181 1.75 -24.88 -7.33
N GLY A 182 2.45 -23.77 -7.11
CA GLY A 182 3.88 -23.62 -7.43
C GLY A 182 4.15 -23.07 -8.84
N GLU A 183 3.14 -22.93 -9.67
CA GLU A 183 3.26 -22.44 -11.04
C GLU A 183 3.21 -20.90 -11.10
N LEU A 184 4.04 -20.35 -11.98
CA LEU A 184 4.10 -18.92 -12.28
C LEU A 184 2.84 -18.50 -13.04
N VAL A 185 2.10 -17.52 -12.52
CA VAL A 185 0.87 -17.00 -13.14
C VAL A 185 1.10 -15.71 -13.93
N PHE A 186 2.11 -14.94 -13.54
CA PHE A 186 2.61 -13.79 -14.32
C PHE A 186 4.07 -13.48 -13.95
N ASP A 187 4.76 -12.86 -14.89
CA ASP A 187 6.11 -12.33 -14.75
C ASP A 187 6.24 -11.09 -15.62
N THR A 188 6.22 -9.92 -15.00
CA THR A 188 6.21 -8.64 -15.71
C THR A 188 7.28 -7.71 -15.16
N VAL A 189 7.85 -6.87 -16.02
CA VAL A 189 8.75 -5.80 -15.63
C VAL A 189 8.11 -4.47 -16.01
N GLN A 190 7.91 -3.61 -15.02
CA GLN A 190 7.39 -2.27 -15.25
C GLN A 190 8.51 -1.31 -15.71
N PRO A 191 8.18 -0.26 -16.45
CA PRO A 191 9.13 0.80 -16.76
C PRO A 191 9.81 1.33 -15.51
N ALA A 192 11.03 1.84 -15.66
CA ALA A 192 11.78 2.42 -14.56
C ALA A 192 10.99 3.53 -13.86
N LEU A 193 10.90 3.44 -12.54
CA LEU A 193 10.17 4.39 -11.69
C LEU A 193 10.71 5.81 -11.85
N THR A 194 9.81 6.78 -11.89
CA THR A 194 10.15 8.20 -11.94
C THR A 194 9.51 8.95 -10.78
N ILE A 195 10.03 10.12 -10.45
CA ILE A 195 9.38 11.04 -9.49
C ILE A 195 7.96 11.40 -9.96
N THR A 196 7.74 11.51 -11.28
CA THR A 196 6.40 11.76 -11.82
C THR A 196 5.40 10.65 -11.47
N ASP A 197 5.83 9.39 -11.44
CA ASP A 197 4.97 8.28 -11.05
C ASP A 197 4.62 8.35 -9.56
N PHE A 198 5.56 8.77 -8.72
CA PHE A 198 5.30 9.00 -7.30
C PHE A 198 4.28 10.12 -7.11
N VAL A 199 4.44 11.26 -7.81
CA VAL A 199 3.49 12.39 -7.74
C VAL A 199 2.10 11.99 -8.25
N LYS A 200 2.01 11.24 -9.35
CA LYS A 200 0.73 10.72 -9.85
C LYS A 200 0.03 9.84 -8.80
N TYR A 201 0.79 8.92 -8.19
CA TYR A 201 0.23 8.06 -7.14
C TYR A 201 -0.17 8.86 -5.90
N GLN A 202 0.64 9.83 -5.47
CA GLN A 202 0.32 10.71 -4.34
C GLN A 202 -0.99 11.48 -4.59
N GLY A 203 -1.18 12.03 -5.79
CA GLY A 203 -2.42 12.70 -6.20
C GLY A 203 -3.62 11.76 -6.17
N ALA A 204 -3.44 10.53 -6.66
CA ALA A 204 -4.49 9.53 -6.72
C ALA A 204 -4.86 8.94 -5.34
N SER A 205 -3.89 8.81 -4.43
CA SER A 205 -4.05 8.15 -3.13
C SER A 205 -4.20 9.10 -1.94
N GLY A 206 -3.82 10.39 -2.09
CA GLY A 206 -3.77 11.34 -0.99
C GLY A 206 -2.57 11.14 -0.04
N ASP A 207 -1.59 10.33 -0.41
CA ASP A 207 -0.35 10.18 0.35
C ASP A 207 0.65 11.29 0.00
N PHE A 208 0.42 12.47 0.52
CA PHE A 208 1.27 13.65 0.26
C PHE A 208 2.51 13.76 1.17
N ASN A 209 3.03 12.64 1.71
CA ASN A 209 4.26 12.68 2.48
C ASN A 209 5.41 13.24 1.60
N PRO A 210 6.04 14.37 2.00
CA PRO A 210 7.08 15.02 1.21
C PRO A 210 8.30 14.14 0.93
N ILE A 211 8.51 13.09 1.71
CA ILE A 211 9.64 12.17 1.54
C ILE A 211 9.68 11.51 0.16
N HIS A 212 8.55 11.50 -0.56
CA HIS A 212 8.41 10.86 -1.87
C HIS A 212 8.61 11.83 -3.06
N HIS A 213 8.70 13.15 -2.82
CA HIS A 213 8.87 14.14 -3.90
C HIS A 213 9.78 15.33 -3.56
N ASP A 214 10.05 15.59 -2.29
CA ASP A 214 10.92 16.68 -1.85
C ASP A 214 12.31 16.15 -1.45
N THR A 215 13.32 16.54 -2.22
CA THR A 215 14.71 16.10 -2.01
C THR A 215 15.26 16.58 -0.67
N ALA A 216 14.99 17.85 -0.29
CA ALA A 216 15.52 18.39 0.96
C ALA A 216 14.87 17.69 2.17
N PHE A 217 13.56 17.43 2.11
CA PHE A 217 12.85 16.69 3.15
C PHE A 217 13.38 15.25 3.26
N ALA A 218 13.54 14.53 2.14
CA ALA A 218 14.07 13.17 2.13
C ALA A 218 15.50 13.12 2.72
N GLN A 219 16.36 14.08 2.33
CA GLN A 219 17.72 14.20 2.87
C GLN A 219 17.74 14.50 4.38
N SER A 220 16.78 15.28 4.88
CA SER A 220 16.65 15.55 6.34
C SER A 220 16.32 14.29 7.15
N SER A 221 15.80 13.23 6.49
CA SER A 221 15.55 11.91 7.09
C SER A 221 16.72 10.94 6.96
N GLY A 222 17.87 11.40 6.42
CA GLY A 222 19.04 10.55 6.14
C GLY A 222 18.93 9.71 4.90
N LYS A 223 18.00 10.02 3.97
CA LYS A 223 17.87 9.37 2.67
C LYS A 223 18.62 10.17 1.61
N PRO A 224 19.12 9.53 0.52
CA PRO A 224 19.83 10.24 -0.54
C PRO A 224 18.93 11.18 -1.35
N GLY A 225 17.62 10.91 -1.38
CA GLY A 225 16.61 11.67 -2.10
C GLY A 225 15.23 11.00 -1.98
N PRO A 226 14.24 11.48 -2.73
CA PRO A 226 12.91 10.90 -2.77
C PRO A 226 12.94 9.44 -3.20
N PHE A 227 12.02 8.64 -2.66
CA PHE A 227 11.84 7.24 -2.99
C PHE A 227 10.36 6.88 -3.18
N ALA A 228 10.09 5.73 -3.76
CA ALA A 228 8.74 5.32 -4.13
C ALA A 228 7.81 5.25 -2.91
N VAL A 229 6.56 5.68 -3.11
CA VAL A 229 5.47 5.33 -2.19
C VAL A 229 5.31 3.81 -2.23
N GLY A 230 5.47 3.13 -1.11
CA GLY A 230 5.43 1.66 -1.07
C GLY A 230 4.14 1.08 -1.65
N MET A 231 3.02 1.75 -1.38
CA MET A 231 1.71 1.34 -1.88
C MET A 231 1.55 1.44 -3.40
N LEU A 232 2.38 2.22 -4.11
CA LEU A 232 2.38 2.23 -5.58
C LEU A 232 2.72 0.83 -6.14
N ALA A 233 3.84 0.24 -5.70
CA ALA A 233 4.23 -1.10 -6.14
C ALA A 233 3.23 -2.17 -5.66
N ALA A 234 2.68 -2.02 -4.46
CA ALA A 234 1.63 -2.90 -3.94
C ALA A 234 0.36 -2.87 -4.80
N ALA A 235 -0.04 -1.68 -5.27
CA ALA A 235 -1.19 -1.51 -6.14
C ALA A 235 -0.96 -2.11 -7.54
N VAL A 236 0.23 -1.92 -8.11
CA VAL A 236 0.60 -2.58 -9.38
C VAL A 236 0.55 -4.10 -9.24
N ALA A 237 1.10 -4.66 -8.15
CA ALA A 237 1.04 -6.11 -7.88
C ALA A 237 -0.40 -6.62 -7.76
N ALA A 238 -1.27 -5.87 -7.07
CA ALA A 238 -2.70 -6.19 -6.96
C ALA A 238 -3.42 -6.17 -8.32
N ASN A 239 -3.11 -5.18 -9.17
CA ASN A 239 -3.71 -5.08 -10.50
C ASN A 239 -3.27 -6.22 -11.43
N GLN A 240 -2.00 -6.67 -11.35
CA GLN A 240 -1.53 -7.85 -12.09
C GLN A 240 -2.26 -9.11 -11.62
N LEU A 241 -2.44 -9.26 -10.31
CA LEU A 241 -3.23 -10.37 -9.77
C LEU A 241 -4.68 -10.34 -10.27
N THR A 242 -5.35 -9.19 -10.20
CA THR A 242 -6.73 -9.04 -10.69
C THR A 242 -6.85 -9.45 -12.16
N ALA A 243 -5.88 -9.06 -13.00
CA ALA A 243 -5.88 -9.40 -14.42
C ALA A 243 -5.79 -10.91 -14.67
N VAL A 244 -5.11 -11.68 -13.82
CA VAL A 244 -4.99 -13.15 -13.96
C VAL A 244 -6.06 -13.91 -13.20
N ALA A 245 -6.57 -13.36 -12.09
CA ALA A 245 -7.66 -13.97 -11.33
C ALA A 245 -9.02 -13.82 -12.04
N GLY A 246 -9.15 -12.82 -12.92
CA GLY A 246 -10.40 -12.52 -13.61
C GLY A 246 -11.51 -12.17 -12.63
N ASP A 247 -12.68 -12.80 -12.83
CA ASP A 247 -13.88 -12.55 -12.01
C ASP A 247 -13.85 -13.20 -10.61
N VAL A 248 -12.77 -13.92 -10.25
CA VAL A 248 -12.68 -14.58 -8.93
C VAL A 248 -12.40 -13.53 -7.86
N PRO A 249 -13.33 -13.33 -6.90
CA PRO A 249 -13.16 -12.30 -5.88
C PRO A 249 -11.94 -12.58 -4.98
N VAL A 250 -11.15 -11.55 -4.76
CA VAL A 250 -10.09 -11.57 -3.74
C VAL A 250 -10.73 -11.30 -2.39
N HIS A 251 -10.56 -12.24 -1.45
CA HIS A 251 -11.03 -12.10 -0.08
C HIS A 251 -10.04 -11.37 0.82
N ARG A 252 -8.74 -11.56 0.56
CA ARG A 252 -7.68 -10.94 1.35
C ARG A 252 -6.50 -10.59 0.46
N TYR A 253 -5.94 -9.39 0.65
CA TYR A 253 -4.70 -8.96 0.02
C TYR A 253 -3.78 -8.36 1.07
N ARG A 254 -2.59 -8.93 1.25
CA ARG A 254 -1.61 -8.51 2.25
C ARG A 254 -0.26 -8.24 1.60
N VAL A 255 0.40 -7.18 2.04
CA VAL A 255 1.71 -6.76 1.55
C VAL A 255 2.67 -6.53 2.72
N ARG A 256 3.92 -6.89 2.54
CA ARG A 256 5.02 -6.58 3.46
C ARG A 256 6.20 -6.03 2.67
N TRP A 257 6.68 -4.87 3.09
CA TRP A 257 7.85 -4.23 2.49
C TRP A 257 9.14 -4.69 3.16
N SER A 258 10.21 -4.82 2.35
CA SER A 258 11.55 -5.24 2.78
C SER A 258 12.59 -4.18 2.47
N GLU A 259 12.55 -3.60 1.27
CA GLU A 259 13.53 -2.64 0.77
C GLU A 259 12.83 -1.42 0.13
N ILE A 260 13.52 -0.31 0.09
CA ILE A 260 13.06 0.91 -0.60
C ILE A 260 13.29 0.74 -2.11
N ALA A 261 12.30 1.15 -2.92
CA ALA A 261 12.45 1.31 -4.36
C ALA A 261 12.78 2.78 -4.70
N TRP A 262 13.69 2.98 -5.64
CA TRP A 262 14.23 4.28 -6.00
C TRP A 262 13.81 4.73 -7.40
N PRO A 263 13.87 6.03 -7.71
CA PRO A 263 13.80 6.47 -9.10
C PRO A 263 14.87 5.76 -9.94
N GLY A 264 14.47 5.24 -11.11
CA GLY A 264 15.32 4.45 -11.98
C GLY A 264 15.21 2.93 -11.78
N ASP A 265 14.58 2.44 -10.71
CA ASP A 265 14.32 1.02 -10.55
C ASP A 265 13.20 0.55 -11.50
N ALA A 266 13.50 -0.39 -12.39
CA ALA A 266 12.54 -1.17 -13.15
C ALA A 266 12.15 -2.38 -12.32
N LEU A 267 10.98 -2.33 -11.67
CA LEU A 267 10.54 -3.38 -10.76
C LEU A 267 9.98 -4.59 -11.54
N ARG A 268 10.41 -5.80 -11.15
CA ARG A 268 9.89 -7.06 -11.66
C ARG A 268 8.84 -7.62 -10.70
N TYR A 269 7.70 -8.00 -11.25
CA TYR A 269 6.56 -8.56 -10.53
C TYR A 269 6.37 -10.02 -10.94
N GLN A 270 6.53 -10.93 -10.00
CA GLN A 270 6.37 -12.37 -10.24
C GLN A 270 5.27 -12.93 -9.34
N GLY A 271 4.18 -13.38 -9.94
CA GLY A 271 3.07 -14.02 -9.25
C GLY A 271 3.13 -15.53 -9.36
N VAL A 272 2.98 -16.23 -8.25
CA VAL A 272 2.96 -17.68 -8.15
C VAL A 272 1.69 -18.11 -7.44
N ARG A 273 1.01 -19.12 -7.96
CA ARG A 273 -0.09 -19.79 -7.26
C ARG A 273 0.48 -20.71 -6.20
N THR A 274 0.13 -20.50 -4.94
CA THR A 274 0.65 -21.29 -3.80
C THR A 274 -0.34 -22.31 -3.25
N GLY A 275 -1.61 -22.21 -3.63
CA GLY A 275 -2.68 -23.12 -3.22
C GLY A 275 -3.85 -23.07 -4.18
N ALA A 276 -4.95 -23.74 -3.85
CA ALA A 276 -6.17 -23.74 -4.69
C ALA A 276 -6.70 -22.30 -4.90
N THR A 277 -6.64 -21.48 -3.86
CA THR A 277 -7.18 -20.12 -3.82
C THR A 277 -6.15 -19.09 -3.36
N SER A 278 -4.87 -19.45 -3.25
CA SER A 278 -3.85 -18.60 -2.67
C SER A 278 -2.75 -18.27 -3.66
N TYR A 279 -2.26 -17.03 -3.61
CA TYR A 279 -1.22 -16.50 -4.47
C TYR A 279 -0.15 -15.80 -3.63
N ARG A 280 1.08 -15.83 -4.12
CA ARG A 280 2.20 -15.02 -3.64
C ARG A 280 2.78 -14.22 -4.79
N ILE A 281 3.09 -12.96 -4.53
CA ILE A 281 3.72 -12.06 -5.50
C ILE A 281 4.98 -11.51 -4.88
N ASP A 282 6.11 -11.72 -5.52
CA ASP A 282 7.37 -11.10 -5.15
C ASP A 282 7.67 -9.96 -6.13
N VAL A 283 8.00 -8.80 -5.58
CA VAL A 283 8.40 -7.62 -6.37
C VAL A 283 9.86 -7.33 -6.08
N THR A 284 10.69 -7.47 -7.11
CA THR A 284 12.14 -7.35 -6.99
C THR A 284 12.68 -6.14 -7.74
N ARG A 285 13.73 -5.55 -7.18
CA ARG A 285 14.52 -4.48 -7.78
C ARG A 285 15.49 -5.03 -8.82
N PRO A 286 16.06 -4.19 -9.71
CA PRO A 286 17.03 -4.62 -10.72
C PRO A 286 18.27 -5.31 -10.15
N ASP A 287 18.62 -5.06 -8.89
CA ASP A 287 19.74 -5.70 -8.19
C ASP A 287 19.38 -7.06 -7.55
N GLY A 288 18.16 -7.56 -7.77
CA GLY A 288 17.65 -8.81 -7.23
C GLY A 288 17.15 -8.74 -5.78
N ARG A 289 17.26 -7.60 -5.09
CA ARG A 289 16.72 -7.44 -3.74
C ARG A 289 15.19 -7.34 -3.78
N ASN A 290 14.56 -7.99 -2.83
CA ASN A 290 13.09 -7.96 -2.72
C ASN A 290 12.62 -6.61 -2.16
N HIS A 291 11.81 -5.88 -2.95
CA HIS A 291 11.17 -4.65 -2.52
C HIS A 291 9.98 -4.94 -1.61
N LEU A 292 9.08 -5.82 -2.06
CA LEU A 292 7.93 -6.28 -1.27
C LEU A 292 7.55 -7.72 -1.64
N THR A 293 6.85 -8.38 -0.72
CA THR A 293 6.09 -9.60 -1.00
C THR A 293 4.63 -9.35 -0.68
N ALA A 294 3.75 -9.73 -1.61
CA ALA A 294 2.32 -9.73 -1.40
C ALA A 294 1.76 -11.15 -1.37
N TRP A 295 0.66 -11.33 -0.67
CA TRP A 295 -0.12 -12.57 -0.60
C TRP A 295 -1.58 -12.22 -0.85
N ALA A 296 -2.26 -13.08 -1.57
CA ALA A 296 -3.69 -12.95 -1.80
C ALA A 296 -4.39 -14.28 -1.63
N ASP A 297 -5.59 -14.21 -1.06
CA ASP A 297 -6.52 -15.31 -0.97
C ASP A 297 -7.80 -14.95 -1.73
N THR A 298 -8.24 -15.83 -2.64
CA THR A 298 -9.49 -15.69 -3.39
C THR A 298 -10.58 -16.56 -2.79
N THR A 299 -11.83 -16.28 -3.11
CA THR A 299 -12.94 -17.20 -2.82
C THR A 299 -12.82 -18.41 -3.74
N GLY A 300 -13.08 -19.61 -3.20
CA GLY A 300 -13.11 -20.87 -3.98
C GLY A 300 -14.34 -21.00 -4.86
#